data_94d8752af82a20fa90ff1ede5ed431a1
#
_entry.id   94d8752af82a20fa90ff1ede5ed431a1
#
_cell.length_a   1.000
_cell.length_b   1.000
_cell.length_c   1.000
_cell.angle_alpha   90.00
_cell.angle_beta   90.00
_cell.angle_gamma   90.00
#
_symmetry.space_group_name_H-M   'P 1'
#
loop_
_entity.id
_entity.type
_entity.pdbx_description
1 polymer ?
#
loop_
_entity_poly.entity_id
_entity_poly.type
_entity_poly.pdbx_seq_one_letter_code
_entity_poly.pdbx_strand_id
1 'polypeptide(L)'
;MREKRLQDACVEYLEERGIYHVVTHGNAFERRGRPDIYLCYRGRFVGIELKKGPGDSPTPLQQKHLREIRESGGIGVWLTSLEELKNLLSSIDSIPS
;
A
#
# COMPACT_ATOMS: atom_id res chain seq x y z
N MET A 1 15.25 3.17 6.56
CA MET A 1 14.37 4.35 6.38
C MET A 1 13.21 4.28 7.35
N ARG A 2 12.85 5.39 7.98
CA ARG A 2 11.69 5.43 8.87
C ARG A 2 10.43 5.29 8.04
N GLU A 3 9.39 4.65 8.62
CA GLU A 3 8.12 4.47 7.93
C GLU A 3 7.53 5.77 7.41
N LYS A 4 7.62 6.85 8.21
CA LYS A 4 7.09 8.15 7.78
C LYS A 4 7.79 8.67 6.53
N ARG A 5 9.11 8.52 6.45
CA ARG A 5 9.86 8.93 5.26
C ARG A 5 9.48 8.10 4.05
N LEU A 6 9.30 6.80 4.27
CA LEU A 6 8.88 5.89 3.21
C LEU A 6 7.49 6.27 2.73
N GLN A 7 6.57 6.56 3.66
CA GLN A 7 5.24 6.97 3.30
C GLN A 7 5.26 8.26 2.49
N ASP A 8 6.04 9.26 2.94
CA ASP A 8 6.13 10.54 2.24
C ASP A 8 6.66 10.33 0.82
N ALA A 9 7.67 9.50 0.65
CA ALA A 9 8.24 9.19 -0.66
C ALA A 9 7.21 8.51 -1.58
N CYS A 10 6.45 7.57 -1.02
CA CYS A 10 5.42 6.88 -1.79
C CYS A 10 4.29 7.83 -2.19
N VAL A 11 3.84 8.67 -1.27
CA VAL A 11 2.77 9.64 -1.55
C VAL A 11 3.22 10.62 -2.63
N GLU A 12 4.44 11.14 -2.52
CA GLU A 12 4.98 12.06 -3.51
C GLU A 12 5.01 11.41 -4.90
N TYR A 13 5.46 10.16 -4.96
CA TYR A 13 5.51 9.43 -6.22
C TYR A 13 4.11 9.25 -6.83
N LEU A 14 3.13 8.89 -5.99
CA LEU A 14 1.76 8.71 -6.44
C LEU A 14 1.15 10.02 -6.93
N GLU A 15 1.42 11.12 -6.23
CA GLU A 15 0.93 12.44 -6.62
C GLU A 15 1.53 12.90 -7.94
N GLU A 16 2.83 12.72 -8.12
CA GLU A 16 3.52 13.08 -9.37
C GLU A 16 2.96 12.33 -10.56
N ARG A 17 2.48 11.11 -10.34
CA ARG A 17 1.93 10.28 -11.39
C ARG A 17 0.42 10.43 -11.57
N GLY A 18 -0.21 11.24 -10.72
CA GLY A 18 -1.66 11.43 -10.80
C GLY A 18 -2.47 10.20 -10.43
N ILE A 19 -1.93 9.35 -9.56
CA ILE A 19 -2.60 8.13 -9.11
C ILE A 19 -3.47 8.44 -7.91
N TYR A 20 -4.77 8.16 -8.00
CA TYR A 20 -5.69 8.39 -6.89
C TYR A 20 -5.29 7.52 -5.70
N HIS A 21 -5.15 8.13 -4.53
CA HIS A 21 -4.76 7.42 -3.34
C HIS A 21 -5.31 8.10 -2.08
N VAL A 22 -5.37 7.34 -1.00
CA VAL A 22 -5.80 7.82 0.31
C VAL A 22 -4.83 7.31 1.35
N VAL A 23 -4.33 8.20 2.19
CA VAL A 23 -3.51 7.84 3.35
C VAL A 23 -4.46 7.66 4.52
N THR A 24 -4.38 6.51 5.19
CA THR A 24 -5.40 6.10 6.15
C THR A 24 -5.18 6.52 7.59
N HIS A 25 -3.96 6.85 7.99
CA HIS A 25 -3.74 7.10 9.41
C HIS A 25 -3.79 8.57 9.79
N GLY A 26 -3.87 8.80 11.11
CA GLY A 26 -4.09 10.13 11.65
C GLY A 26 -5.54 10.43 11.93
N ASN A 27 -6.44 9.50 11.65
CA ASN A 27 -7.87 9.64 11.89
C ASN A 27 -8.27 8.76 13.08
N ALA A 28 -8.92 9.35 14.09
CA ALA A 28 -9.35 8.62 15.29
C ALA A 28 -10.38 7.53 14.99
N PHE A 29 -11.03 7.60 13.85
CA PHE A 29 -12.05 6.61 13.46
C PHE A 29 -11.48 5.47 12.62
N GLU A 30 -10.19 5.51 12.28
CA GLU A 30 -9.58 4.43 11.52
C GLU A 30 -9.47 3.17 12.37
N ARG A 31 -9.84 2.04 11.78
CA ARG A 31 -9.69 0.76 12.44
C ARG A 31 -8.24 0.34 12.44
N ARG A 32 -7.82 -0.29 13.54
CA ARG A 32 -6.47 -0.81 13.66
C ARG A 32 -6.19 -1.85 12.58
N GLY A 33 -4.98 -1.87 12.10
CA GLY A 33 -4.51 -2.87 11.16
C GLY A 33 -4.83 -2.59 9.70
N ARG A 34 -5.53 -1.51 9.41
CA ARG A 34 -5.76 -1.14 8.02
C ARG A 34 -4.46 -0.71 7.35
N PRO A 35 -4.31 -0.98 6.05
CA PRO A 35 -3.14 -0.53 5.30
C PRO A 35 -2.92 0.97 5.40
N ASP A 36 -1.67 1.39 5.27
CA ASP A 36 -1.29 2.80 5.35
C ASP A 36 -1.80 3.62 4.17
N ILE A 37 -1.86 3.03 3.00
CA ILE A 37 -2.28 3.69 1.77
C ILE A 37 -3.23 2.80 1.00
N TYR A 38 -4.33 3.38 0.55
CA TYR A 38 -5.19 2.77 -0.46
C TYR A 38 -4.99 3.54 -1.76
N LEU A 39 -4.99 2.84 -2.88
CA LEU A 39 -4.93 3.50 -4.17
C LEU A 39 -5.74 2.73 -5.21
N CYS A 40 -6.05 3.41 -6.28
CA CYS A 40 -6.68 2.79 -7.44
C CYS A 40 -5.71 2.92 -8.62
N TYR A 41 -5.35 1.81 -9.22
CA TYR A 41 -4.44 1.82 -10.35
C TYR A 41 -4.92 0.90 -11.44
N ARG A 42 -5.18 1.45 -12.61
CA ARG A 42 -5.70 0.73 -13.77
C ARG A 42 -6.95 -0.08 -13.42
N GLY A 43 -7.83 0.54 -12.64
CA GLY A 43 -9.09 -0.07 -12.24
C GLY A 43 -8.98 -1.08 -11.11
N ARG A 44 -7.81 -1.24 -10.51
CA ARG A 44 -7.62 -2.18 -9.41
C ARG A 44 -7.46 -1.46 -8.08
N PHE A 45 -8.12 -1.99 -7.07
CA PHE A 45 -7.98 -1.49 -5.71
C PHE A 45 -6.73 -2.09 -5.08
N VAL A 46 -5.87 -1.24 -4.52
CA VAL A 46 -4.61 -1.67 -3.91
C VAL A 46 -4.52 -1.13 -2.50
N GLY A 47 -4.28 -2.01 -1.52
CA GLY A 47 -4.00 -1.63 -0.16
C GLY A 47 -2.55 -1.95 0.18
N ILE A 48 -1.82 -0.98 0.69
CA ILE A 48 -0.39 -1.09 0.95
C ILE A 48 -0.08 -0.80 2.41
N GLU A 49 0.55 -1.77 3.06
CA GLU A 49 1.11 -1.60 4.39
C GLU A 49 2.61 -1.31 4.25
N LEU A 50 3.10 -0.27 4.90
CA LEU A 50 4.51 0.10 4.83
C LEU A 50 5.25 -0.35 6.08
N LYS A 51 6.43 -0.93 5.90
CA LYS A 51 7.28 -1.42 6.97
C LYS A 51 8.69 -0.85 6.82
N LYS A 52 9.44 -0.79 7.95
CA LYS A 52 10.74 -0.14 7.98
C LYS A 52 11.78 -0.79 7.09
N GLY A 53 11.71 -2.10 6.95
CA GLY A 53 12.71 -2.83 6.18
C GLY A 53 12.67 -4.32 6.45
N PRO A 54 13.66 -5.05 5.95
CA PRO A 54 13.73 -6.51 6.16
C PRO A 54 13.66 -6.85 7.65
N GLY A 55 12.88 -7.86 7.99
CA GLY A 55 12.70 -8.26 9.37
C GLY A 55 11.56 -7.58 10.10
N ASP A 56 10.97 -6.55 9.52
CA ASP A 56 9.80 -5.91 10.07
C ASP A 56 8.60 -6.31 9.19
N SER A 57 7.72 -7.12 9.74
CA SER A 57 6.60 -7.67 8.99
C SER A 57 5.26 -7.21 9.58
N PRO A 58 4.18 -7.30 8.81
CA PRO A 58 2.86 -6.92 9.30
C PRO A 58 2.43 -7.74 10.51
N THR A 59 1.73 -7.11 11.44
CA THR A 59 1.10 -7.79 12.58
C THR A 59 0.00 -8.73 12.06
N PRO A 60 -0.46 -9.67 12.90
CA PRO A 60 -1.59 -10.54 12.49
C PRO A 60 -2.82 -9.77 12.03
N LEU A 61 -3.14 -8.65 12.69
CA LEU A 61 -4.30 -7.85 12.30
C LEU A 61 -4.07 -7.15 10.96
N GLN A 62 -2.86 -6.64 10.73
CA GLN A 62 -2.51 -6.05 9.44
C GLN A 62 -2.58 -7.09 8.33
N GLN A 63 -2.06 -8.29 8.59
CA GLN A 63 -2.13 -9.39 7.64
C GLN A 63 -3.57 -9.77 7.32
N LYS A 64 -4.45 -9.74 8.32
CA LYS A 64 -5.87 -10.03 8.12
C LYS A 64 -6.49 -9.04 7.13
N HIS A 65 -6.21 -7.75 7.29
CA HIS A 65 -6.74 -6.74 6.39
C HIS A 65 -6.22 -6.91 4.96
N LEU A 66 -4.93 -7.19 4.80
CA LEU A 66 -4.36 -7.44 3.48
C LEU A 66 -5.00 -8.65 2.82
N ARG A 67 -5.22 -9.72 3.61
CA ARG A 67 -5.86 -10.93 3.09
C ARG A 67 -7.30 -10.65 2.67
N GLU A 68 -8.04 -9.87 3.45
CA GLU A 68 -9.43 -9.54 3.11
C GLU A 68 -9.51 -8.75 1.80
N ILE A 69 -8.56 -7.86 1.57
CA ILE A 69 -8.49 -7.12 0.31
C ILE A 69 -8.29 -8.10 -0.85
N ARG A 70 -7.34 -9.04 -0.70
CA ARG A 70 -7.08 -10.03 -1.74
C ARG A 70 -8.27 -10.93 -1.99
N GLU A 71 -8.94 -11.36 -0.92
CA GLU A 71 -10.13 -12.21 -1.04
C GLU A 71 -11.29 -11.49 -1.71
N SER A 72 -11.31 -10.17 -1.62
CA SER A 72 -12.34 -9.34 -2.26
C SER A 72 -11.99 -9.00 -3.71
N GLY A 73 -10.86 -9.47 -4.20
CA GLY A 73 -10.46 -9.22 -5.58
C GLY A 73 -9.47 -8.10 -5.79
N GLY A 74 -9.04 -7.44 -4.71
CA GLY A 74 -8.04 -6.38 -4.78
C GLY A 74 -6.62 -6.89 -4.59
N ILE A 75 -5.68 -5.98 -4.49
CA ILE A 75 -4.27 -6.25 -4.26
C ILE A 75 -3.94 -5.76 -2.86
N GLY A 76 -3.56 -6.67 -1.97
CA GLY A 76 -3.17 -6.33 -0.61
C GLY A 76 -1.73 -6.77 -0.39
N VAL A 77 -0.82 -5.83 -0.14
CA VAL A 77 0.61 -6.10 -0.04
C VAL A 77 1.24 -5.27 1.06
N TRP A 78 2.44 -5.65 1.47
CA TRP A 78 3.26 -4.80 2.33
C TRP A 78 4.60 -4.58 1.66
N LEU A 79 5.13 -3.37 1.81
CA LEU A 79 6.33 -2.93 1.11
C LEU A 79 7.29 -2.28 2.09
N THR A 80 8.59 -2.34 1.78
CA THR A 80 9.62 -1.73 2.61
C THR A 80 10.41 -0.64 1.88
N SER A 81 10.07 -0.36 0.62
CA SER A 81 10.79 0.65 -0.17
C SER A 81 9.93 1.22 -1.27
N LEU A 82 10.31 2.42 -1.71
CA LEU A 82 9.67 3.04 -2.89
C LEU A 82 9.89 2.19 -4.14
N GLU A 83 11.05 1.56 -4.25
CA GLU A 83 11.35 0.71 -5.39
C GLU A 83 10.36 -0.43 -5.51
N GLU A 84 9.97 -1.01 -4.36
CA GLU A 84 8.96 -2.06 -4.35
C GLU A 84 7.60 -1.55 -4.84
N LEU A 85 7.25 -0.30 -4.50
CA LEU A 85 6.02 0.30 -5.03
C LEU A 85 6.08 0.44 -6.54
N LYS A 86 7.20 0.91 -7.06
CA LYS A 86 7.39 1.05 -8.52
C LYS A 86 7.26 -0.31 -9.20
N ASN A 87 7.87 -1.34 -8.61
CA ASN A 87 7.80 -2.70 -9.15
C ASN A 87 6.37 -3.24 -9.12
N LEU A 88 5.63 -2.95 -8.06
CA LEU A 88 4.24 -3.35 -7.95
C LEU A 88 3.41 -2.74 -9.09
N LEU A 89 3.55 -1.44 -9.32
CA LEU A 89 2.79 -0.77 -10.37
C LEU A 89 3.17 -1.30 -11.74
N SER A 90 4.47 -1.58 -11.98
CA SER A 90 4.91 -2.22 -13.21
C SER A 90 4.28 -3.59 -13.41
N SER A 91 4.16 -4.36 -12.33
CA SER A 91 3.52 -5.68 -12.39
C SER A 91 2.06 -5.56 -12.79
N ILE A 92 1.37 -4.55 -12.25
CA ILE A 92 -0.04 -4.31 -12.60
C ILE A 92 -0.14 -3.90 -14.06
N ASP A 93 0.79 -3.07 -14.55
CA ASP A 93 0.82 -2.66 -15.96
C ASP A 93 0.93 -3.86 -16.89
N SER A 94 1.53 -4.94 -16.44
CA SER A 94 1.73 -6.15 -17.24
C SER A 94 0.52 -7.08 -17.24
N ILE A 95 -0.49 -6.82 -16.41
CA ILE A 95 -1.69 -7.65 -16.36
C ILE A 95 -2.58 -7.29 -17.53
N PRO A 96 -3.03 -8.28 -18.33
CA PRO A 96 -3.98 -8.01 -19.42
C PRO A 96 -5.28 -7.40 -18.87
N SER A 97 -5.82 -6.44 -19.59
CA SER A 97 -7.09 -5.80 -19.22
C SER A 97 -8.28 -6.63 -19.65
#